data_0d3746d3c88eb1b95d5824491be2f73b
#
_entry.id   0d3746d3c88eb1b95d5824491be2f73b
#
_cell.length_a   1.000
_cell.length_b   1.000
_cell.length_c   1.000
_cell.angle_alpha   90.00
_cell.angle_beta   90.00
_cell.angle_gamma   90.00
#
_symmetry.space_group_name_H-M   'P 1'
#
loop_
_entity.id
_entity.type
_entity.pdbx_description
1 polymer ?
#
loop_
_entity_poly.entity_id
_entity_poly.type
_entity_poly.pdbx_seq_one_letter_code
_entity_poly.pdbx_strand_id
1 'polypeptide(L)'
;MRGIFPVFMGLLYLLSAVSVQASESFRDEKNSTDTWHQSSDIRVVIDHIFIKKDNNSLKISESVVFRNEGPEISYIKDNHTFFAISTPHDVKDLKTRVMECCLVQEEGVVLMDPMQSIKSGETFEMQVDYTILPQGQEYMFNKNAVYNTTSLLLFVDRKSGVVSEGQYKTVTLQGNEYNVIAFNDIGAGEMVSIPVKITQEQGFLYQGIGLFILVLAISASLVYYYKFKRKSKEYTLAELGLEKEKIFRTIRSFEKHAGAEKSEEFGKLMEEYRQKAIQILIKMDKIKNKN
;
A
#
# COMPACT_ATOMS: atom_id res chain seq x y z
N MET A 1 20.87 28.91 -32.66
CA MET A 1 20.48 28.05 -31.50
C MET A 1 20.49 26.60 -31.95
N ARG A 2 21.61 25.94 -31.72
CA ARG A 2 21.87 24.56 -32.18
C ARG A 2 22.30 23.72 -30.94
N GLY A 3 21.67 22.55 -30.75
CA GLY A 3 22.33 21.41 -30.14
C GLY A 3 22.13 21.21 -28.65
N ILE A 4 20.98 20.60 -28.24
CA ILE A 4 20.88 19.74 -27.04
C ILE A 4 19.90 18.61 -27.39
N PHE A 5 20.31 17.66 -28.19
CA PHE A 5 19.65 16.37 -28.40
C PHE A 5 20.68 15.44 -29.04
N PRO A 6 21.52 14.80 -28.32
CA PRO A 6 21.62 13.36 -28.33
C PRO A 6 22.37 12.78 -27.10
N VAL A 7 21.86 12.88 -25.88
CA VAL A 7 22.48 12.17 -24.74
C VAL A 7 21.54 11.14 -24.12
N PHE A 8 20.25 11.15 -24.53
CA PHE A 8 19.26 10.24 -23.91
C PHE A 8 19.08 8.88 -24.61
N MET A 9 19.78 8.62 -25.71
CA MET A 9 19.63 7.37 -26.46
C MET A 9 20.72 6.32 -26.20
N GLY A 10 21.71 6.63 -25.36
CA GLY A 10 22.83 5.74 -25.05
C GLY A 10 22.62 4.84 -23.82
N LEU A 11 21.56 5.06 -23.01
CA LEU A 11 21.39 4.33 -21.75
C LEU A 11 20.41 3.14 -21.83
N LEU A 12 19.82 2.89 -23.00
CA LEU A 12 18.83 1.81 -23.17
C LEU A 12 19.40 0.53 -23.78
N TYR A 13 20.69 0.47 -24.08
CA TYR A 13 21.33 -0.69 -24.76
C TYR A 13 22.27 -1.52 -23.89
N LEU A 14 22.37 -1.28 -22.60
CA LEU A 14 23.29 -2.03 -21.71
C LEU A 14 22.60 -2.99 -20.72
N LEU A 15 21.31 -3.27 -20.88
CA LEU A 15 20.55 -4.18 -19.99
C LEU A 15 20.13 -5.51 -20.64
N SER A 16 20.71 -5.87 -21.78
CA SER A 16 20.40 -7.13 -22.42
C SER A 16 21.68 -7.94 -22.69
N ALA A 17 22.32 -8.47 -21.67
CA ALA A 17 23.21 -9.62 -21.75
C ALA A 17 23.73 -10.06 -20.38
N VAL A 18 22.89 -10.67 -19.55
CA VAL A 18 23.37 -11.67 -18.59
C VAL A 18 22.34 -12.80 -18.56
N SER A 19 22.44 -13.68 -19.54
CA SER A 19 21.95 -15.04 -19.47
C SER A 19 23.00 -15.86 -18.74
N VAL A 20 22.84 -16.03 -17.44
CA VAL A 20 23.60 -17.06 -16.71
C VAL A 20 22.88 -18.38 -16.88
N GLN A 21 23.48 -19.21 -17.72
CA GLN A 21 23.26 -20.66 -17.73
C GLN A 21 23.74 -21.20 -16.37
N ALA A 22 22.81 -21.60 -15.52
CA ALA A 22 23.10 -22.53 -14.43
C ALA A 22 22.66 -23.91 -14.91
N SER A 23 23.62 -24.64 -15.45
CA SER A 23 23.50 -26.06 -15.75
C SER A 23 23.68 -26.86 -14.47
N GLU A 24 22.68 -27.70 -14.20
CA GLU A 24 22.77 -29.08 -13.71
C GLU A 24 23.95 -29.47 -12.84
N SER A 25 23.61 -29.74 -11.61
CA SER A 25 24.17 -30.87 -10.89
C SER A 25 23.11 -31.36 -9.91
N PHE A 26 22.15 -32.10 -10.44
CA PHE A 26 21.33 -32.99 -9.62
C PHE A 26 22.29 -34.09 -9.14
N ARG A 27 22.85 -33.92 -7.98
CA ARG A 27 23.47 -34.99 -7.24
C ARG A 27 22.37 -35.72 -6.51
N ASP A 28 22.12 -36.94 -6.92
CA ASP A 28 21.45 -37.96 -6.15
C ASP A 28 22.10 -38.04 -4.76
N GLU A 29 21.50 -37.43 -3.78
CA GLU A 29 21.80 -37.63 -2.39
C GLU A 29 20.64 -38.40 -1.76
N LYS A 30 20.84 -39.70 -1.86
CA LYS A 30 20.46 -40.81 -1.00
C LYS A 30 19.50 -40.47 0.13
N ASN A 31 18.25 -40.97 -0.08
CA ASN A 31 17.36 -41.53 0.91
C ASN A 31 17.92 -41.59 2.35
N SER A 32 17.71 -40.52 3.11
CA SER A 32 17.37 -40.67 4.49
C SER A 32 15.83 -40.71 4.55
N THR A 33 15.25 -41.87 4.31
CA THR A 33 13.93 -42.20 4.76
C THR A 33 13.97 -42.25 6.28
N ASP A 34 14.03 -41.09 6.92
CA ASP A 34 13.46 -40.93 8.24
C ASP A 34 11.99 -41.16 8.05
N THR A 35 11.62 -42.41 8.35
CA THR A 35 10.26 -42.87 8.38
C THR A 35 9.53 -42.08 9.44
N TRP A 36 8.96 -40.95 9.00
CA TRP A 36 7.81 -40.38 9.67
C TRP A 36 6.86 -41.57 9.83
N HIS A 37 6.61 -41.96 11.06
CA HIS A 37 5.55 -42.91 11.31
C HIS A 37 4.26 -42.25 10.89
N GLN A 38 3.95 -42.35 9.62
CA GLN A 38 2.65 -42.09 9.06
C GLN A 38 1.75 -43.18 9.66
N SER A 39 1.36 -42.94 10.93
CA SER A 39 0.46 -43.88 11.60
C SER A 39 -0.82 -43.84 10.79
N SER A 40 -1.11 -44.94 10.11
CA SER A 40 -2.40 -45.17 9.42
C SER A 40 -3.60 -44.97 10.35
N ASP A 41 -3.31 -44.93 11.64
CA ASP A 41 -4.27 -44.86 12.74
C ASP A 41 -4.62 -43.40 13.15
N ILE A 42 -3.99 -42.41 12.53
CA ILE A 42 -4.32 -41.02 12.75
C ILE A 42 -5.09 -40.46 11.55
N ARG A 43 -6.20 -39.80 11.82
CA ARG A 43 -7.03 -39.13 10.84
C ARG A 43 -7.18 -37.65 11.21
N VAL A 44 -7.14 -36.77 10.25
CA VAL A 44 -7.58 -35.39 10.39
C VAL A 44 -9.08 -35.31 10.13
N VAL A 45 -9.85 -34.96 11.14
CA VAL A 45 -11.30 -34.83 11.03
C VAL A 45 -11.66 -33.54 10.36
N ILE A 46 -11.00 -32.44 10.79
CA ILE A 46 -11.22 -31.10 10.29
C ILE A 46 -9.86 -30.38 10.21
N ASP A 47 -9.62 -29.68 9.09
CA ASP A 47 -8.52 -28.78 8.91
C ASP A 47 -9.10 -27.41 8.47
N HIS A 48 -9.00 -26.41 9.34
CA HIS A 48 -9.48 -25.06 9.11
C HIS A 48 -8.30 -24.13 8.87
N ILE A 49 -8.23 -23.53 7.68
CA ILE A 49 -7.16 -22.64 7.28
C ILE A 49 -7.75 -21.25 7.02
N PHE A 50 -7.35 -20.26 7.80
CA PHE A 50 -7.74 -18.86 7.64
C PHE A 50 -6.61 -18.08 6.97
N ILE A 51 -6.91 -17.45 5.84
CA ILE A 51 -5.97 -16.61 5.08
C ILE A 51 -6.42 -15.15 5.15
N LYS A 52 -5.52 -14.30 5.65
CA LYS A 52 -5.70 -12.86 5.71
C LYS A 52 -4.48 -12.15 5.19
N LYS A 53 -4.66 -11.12 4.36
CA LYS A 53 -3.57 -10.25 3.93
C LYS A 53 -3.22 -9.25 5.05
N ASP A 54 -1.94 -9.05 5.27
CA ASP A 54 -1.40 -7.99 6.11
C ASP A 54 -0.23 -7.31 5.37
N ASN A 55 -0.48 -6.11 4.85
CA ASN A 55 0.45 -5.40 3.97
C ASN A 55 0.86 -6.24 2.74
N ASN A 56 2.13 -6.65 2.66
CA ASN A 56 2.68 -7.46 1.57
C ASN A 56 2.82 -8.94 1.94
N SER A 57 2.21 -9.37 3.03
CA SER A 57 2.26 -10.75 3.51
C SER A 57 0.87 -11.37 3.60
N LEU A 58 0.84 -12.70 3.62
CA LEU A 58 -0.34 -13.47 3.97
C LEU A 58 -0.15 -14.04 5.37
N LYS A 59 -1.04 -13.71 6.29
CA LYS A 59 -1.13 -14.34 7.61
C LYS A 59 -2.06 -15.52 7.51
N ILE A 60 -1.57 -16.67 7.90
CA ILE A 60 -2.30 -17.92 7.93
C ILE A 60 -2.47 -18.33 9.39
N SER A 61 -3.69 -18.70 9.75
CA SER A 61 -4.01 -19.36 11.01
C SER A 61 -4.69 -20.69 10.68
N GLU A 62 -4.08 -21.78 11.09
CA GLU A 62 -4.53 -23.13 10.80
C GLU A 62 -4.84 -23.87 12.09
N SER A 63 -6.01 -24.47 12.15
CA SER A 63 -6.48 -25.32 13.27
C SER A 63 -6.85 -26.68 12.73
N VAL A 64 -6.12 -27.70 13.20
CA VAL A 64 -6.25 -29.09 12.77
C VAL A 64 -6.77 -29.92 13.93
N VAL A 65 -7.88 -30.62 13.71
CA VAL A 65 -8.45 -31.59 14.65
C VAL A 65 -8.09 -32.98 14.21
N PHE A 66 -7.23 -33.60 14.98
CA PHE A 66 -6.82 -34.98 14.80
C PHE A 66 -7.71 -35.92 15.59
N ARG A 67 -7.85 -37.14 15.12
CA ARG A 67 -8.50 -38.27 15.80
C ARG A 67 -7.57 -39.46 15.79
N ASN A 68 -7.37 -40.08 16.95
CA ASN A 68 -6.68 -41.35 17.05
C ASN A 68 -7.67 -42.48 16.77
N GLU A 69 -7.52 -43.20 15.65
CA GLU A 69 -8.34 -44.35 15.28
C GLU A 69 -7.67 -45.68 15.70
N GLY A 70 -6.43 -45.62 16.20
CA GLY A 70 -5.63 -46.73 16.62
C GLY A 70 -5.62 -46.94 18.15
N PRO A 71 -4.61 -47.66 18.67
CA PRO A 71 -4.41 -47.85 20.11
C PRO A 71 -4.09 -46.52 20.81
N GLU A 72 -4.16 -46.54 22.15
CA GLU A 72 -3.79 -45.40 22.97
C GLU A 72 -2.33 -44.97 22.72
N ILE A 73 -2.11 -43.70 22.47
CA ILE A 73 -0.80 -43.10 22.40
C ILE A 73 -0.49 -42.53 23.78
N SER A 74 0.44 -43.18 24.48
CA SER A 74 0.81 -42.80 25.84
C SER A 74 1.88 -41.69 25.79
N TYR A 75 1.67 -40.62 26.53
CA TYR A 75 2.71 -39.59 26.73
C TYR A 75 3.84 -40.14 27.61
N ILE A 76 5.08 -40.11 27.10
CA ILE A 76 6.29 -40.50 27.81
C ILE A 76 7.22 -39.29 27.78
N LYS A 77 7.64 -38.81 28.96
CA LYS A 77 8.39 -37.55 29.11
C LYS A 77 9.65 -37.43 28.25
N ASP A 78 10.33 -38.55 28.00
CA ASP A 78 11.59 -38.56 27.24
C ASP A 78 11.43 -39.19 25.84
N ASN A 79 10.20 -39.46 25.41
CA ASN A 79 9.91 -40.04 24.11
C ASN A 79 8.69 -39.35 23.50
N HIS A 80 8.99 -38.29 22.71
CA HIS A 80 7.97 -37.43 22.11
C HIS A 80 7.26 -38.10 20.94
N THR A 81 5.94 -37.94 20.89
CA THR A 81 5.15 -38.35 19.74
C THR A 81 4.73 -37.11 18.98
N PHE A 82 5.25 -36.94 17.78
CA PHE A 82 4.99 -35.77 16.96
C PHE A 82 3.87 -36.00 15.96
N PHE A 83 3.01 -35.00 15.81
CA PHE A 83 1.98 -34.91 14.79
C PHE A 83 2.37 -33.84 13.78
N ALA A 84 2.24 -34.16 12.51
CA ALA A 84 2.70 -33.33 11.43
C ALA A 84 1.56 -32.46 10.85
N ILE A 85 1.83 -31.22 10.63
CA ILE A 85 0.99 -30.31 9.84
C ILE A 85 1.83 -29.83 8.67
N SER A 86 1.39 -30.06 7.44
CA SER A 86 2.12 -29.52 6.26
C SER A 86 1.96 -28.00 6.17
N THR A 87 3.05 -27.34 5.83
CA THR A 87 3.08 -25.88 5.62
C THR A 87 3.80 -25.59 4.31
N PRO A 88 3.65 -24.41 3.72
CA PRO A 88 4.52 -23.96 2.62
C PRO A 88 5.99 -23.93 3.06
N HIS A 89 6.93 -24.04 2.09
CA HIS A 89 8.37 -24.11 2.37
C HIS A 89 8.95 -22.83 2.97
N ASP A 90 8.40 -21.67 2.64
CA ASP A 90 8.91 -20.33 2.98
C ASP A 90 8.15 -19.67 4.14
N VAL A 91 7.71 -20.47 5.09
CA VAL A 91 6.99 -20.02 6.30
C VAL A 91 7.88 -19.17 7.19
N LYS A 92 7.35 -18.02 7.65
CA LYS A 92 7.97 -17.12 8.61
C LYS A 92 7.07 -16.89 9.81
N ASP A 93 7.65 -16.42 10.90
CA ASP A 93 6.94 -16.04 12.12
C ASP A 93 6.02 -17.15 12.66
N LEU A 94 6.49 -18.41 12.58
CA LEU A 94 5.74 -19.55 13.07
C LEU A 94 5.45 -19.41 14.56
N LYS A 95 4.19 -19.53 14.92
CA LYS A 95 3.70 -19.54 16.31
C LYS A 95 2.76 -20.70 16.51
N THR A 96 2.82 -21.28 17.69
CA THR A 96 1.94 -22.37 18.10
C THR A 96 1.60 -22.20 19.57
N ARG A 97 0.60 -22.94 20.03
CA ARG A 97 0.25 -23.02 21.45
C ARG A 97 1.09 -24.06 22.21
N VAL A 98 1.85 -24.86 21.49
CA VAL A 98 2.75 -25.86 22.08
C VAL A 98 4.02 -25.20 22.56
N MET A 99 4.68 -25.76 23.61
CA MET A 99 5.97 -25.27 24.07
C MET A 99 7.05 -25.47 23.01
N GLU A 100 8.05 -24.58 22.97
CA GLU A 100 9.15 -24.63 21.98
C GLU A 100 9.91 -25.96 22.00
N CYS A 101 10.02 -26.61 23.17
CA CYS A 101 10.66 -27.93 23.30
C CYS A 101 9.94 -29.04 22.51
N CYS A 102 8.69 -28.82 22.17
CA CYS A 102 7.80 -29.85 21.63
C CYS A 102 7.34 -29.47 20.21
N LEU A 103 8.12 -28.62 19.56
CA LEU A 103 7.94 -28.09 18.21
C LEU A 103 9.22 -28.35 17.42
N VAL A 104 9.08 -29.00 16.26
CA VAL A 104 10.15 -29.13 15.27
C VAL A 104 9.62 -28.56 13.95
N GLN A 105 10.30 -27.56 13.44
CA GLN A 105 9.98 -27.00 12.11
C GLN A 105 10.99 -27.54 11.12
N GLU A 106 10.47 -28.19 10.10
CA GLU A 106 11.22 -28.63 8.93
C GLU A 106 10.67 -27.98 7.66
N GLU A 107 11.38 -28.15 6.57
CA GLU A 107 10.96 -27.59 5.29
C GLU A 107 9.64 -28.27 4.83
N GLY A 108 8.58 -27.47 4.78
CA GLY A 108 7.26 -27.91 4.34
C GLY A 108 6.42 -28.64 5.40
N VAL A 109 6.90 -28.77 6.66
CA VAL A 109 6.14 -29.42 7.71
C VAL A 109 6.46 -28.87 9.10
N VAL A 110 5.47 -28.81 9.94
CA VAL A 110 5.60 -28.50 11.37
C VAL A 110 5.17 -29.72 12.16
N LEU A 111 6.05 -30.14 13.05
CA LEU A 111 5.86 -31.29 13.91
C LEU A 111 5.63 -30.82 15.34
N MET A 112 4.58 -31.28 15.96
CA MET A 112 4.20 -30.86 17.30
C MET A 112 3.84 -32.04 18.17
N ASP A 113 4.35 -32.07 19.39
CA ASP A 113 3.96 -33.00 20.43
C ASP A 113 2.85 -32.35 21.27
N PRO A 114 1.66 -32.95 21.38
CA PRO A 114 0.56 -32.47 22.22
C PRO A 114 0.84 -32.56 23.72
N MET A 115 1.94 -33.23 24.13
CA MET A 115 2.37 -33.41 25.52
C MET A 115 1.29 -34.05 26.41
N GLN A 116 0.45 -34.87 25.83
CA GLN A 116 -0.63 -35.61 26.54
C GLN A 116 -0.86 -36.96 25.92
N SER A 117 -1.36 -37.89 26.71
CA SER A 117 -1.81 -39.18 26.20
C SER A 117 -3.12 -39.02 25.45
N ILE A 118 -3.25 -39.73 24.31
CA ILE A 118 -4.42 -39.66 23.44
C ILE A 118 -5.01 -41.07 23.33
N LYS A 119 -6.21 -41.23 23.88
CA LYS A 119 -6.90 -42.52 23.88
C LYS A 119 -7.42 -42.89 22.49
N SER A 120 -7.70 -44.17 22.30
CA SER A 120 -8.39 -44.65 21.10
C SER A 120 -9.74 -43.93 20.92
N GLY A 121 -10.01 -43.41 19.73
CA GLY A 121 -11.20 -42.64 19.38
C GLY A 121 -11.22 -41.18 19.88
N GLU A 122 -10.24 -40.75 20.65
CA GLU A 122 -10.14 -39.40 21.17
C GLU A 122 -9.70 -38.40 20.08
N THR A 123 -10.21 -37.15 20.16
CA THR A 123 -9.82 -36.04 19.29
C THR A 123 -9.01 -35.02 20.06
N PHE A 124 -8.04 -34.43 19.40
CA PHE A 124 -7.27 -33.31 19.93
C PHE A 124 -7.04 -32.23 18.85
N GLU A 125 -6.91 -30.97 19.24
CA GLU A 125 -6.74 -29.86 18.34
C GLU A 125 -5.32 -29.28 18.48
N MET A 126 -4.71 -29.00 17.35
CA MET A 126 -3.44 -28.27 17.25
C MET A 126 -3.61 -27.08 16.36
N GLN A 127 -3.00 -25.95 16.75
CA GLN A 127 -3.06 -24.71 16.00
C GLN A 127 -1.67 -24.21 15.66
N VAL A 128 -1.51 -23.72 14.42
CA VAL A 128 -0.32 -23.03 13.93
C VAL A 128 -0.70 -21.72 13.28
N ASP A 129 0.05 -20.67 13.59
CA ASP A 129 -0.05 -19.38 12.94
C ASP A 129 1.29 -19.09 12.26
N TYR A 130 1.25 -18.66 11.00
CA TYR A 130 2.47 -18.38 10.25
C TYR A 130 2.22 -17.30 9.19
N THR A 131 3.32 -16.75 8.68
CA THR A 131 3.32 -15.70 7.67
C THR A 131 4.00 -16.21 6.40
N ILE A 132 3.43 -15.88 5.24
CA ILE A 132 4.02 -16.13 3.93
C ILE A 132 4.29 -14.80 3.25
N LEU A 133 5.44 -14.66 2.57
CA LEU A 133 5.79 -13.50 1.75
C LEU A 133 5.66 -13.88 0.26
N PRO A 134 4.48 -13.70 -0.36
CA PRO A 134 4.28 -14.06 -1.75
C PRO A 134 5.14 -13.19 -2.67
N GLN A 135 5.74 -13.81 -3.67
CA GLN A 135 6.49 -13.11 -4.70
C GLN A 135 5.55 -12.73 -5.85
N GLY A 136 4.88 -11.57 -5.73
CA GLY A 136 3.97 -11.06 -6.75
C GLY A 136 2.50 -11.00 -6.33
N GLN A 137 1.62 -10.89 -7.33
CA GLN A 137 0.17 -10.74 -7.11
C GLN A 137 -0.58 -12.07 -7.07
N GLU A 138 0.05 -13.15 -7.49
CA GLU A 138 -0.52 -14.48 -7.48
C GLU A 138 0.34 -15.39 -6.63
N TYR A 139 -0.28 -16.18 -5.78
CA TYR A 139 0.37 -17.15 -4.93
C TYR A 139 -0.39 -18.48 -5.01
N MET A 140 0.31 -19.59 -5.26
CA MET A 140 -0.27 -20.91 -5.22
C MET A 140 -0.14 -21.45 -3.79
N PHE A 141 -1.25 -21.46 -3.05
CA PHE A 141 -1.28 -22.04 -1.73
C PHE A 141 -1.39 -23.56 -1.87
N ASN A 142 -0.30 -24.25 -1.53
CA ASN A 142 -0.21 -25.70 -1.60
C ASN A 142 -0.31 -26.29 -0.20
N LYS A 143 -1.23 -27.22 -0.02
CA LYS A 143 -1.45 -27.96 1.20
C LYS A 143 -1.34 -29.45 0.92
N ASN A 144 -0.38 -30.12 1.53
CA ASN A 144 -0.23 -31.56 1.45
C ASN A 144 -0.96 -32.21 2.63
N ALA A 145 -1.85 -33.16 2.37
CA ALA A 145 -2.51 -33.90 3.41
C ALA A 145 -1.54 -34.97 3.97
N VAL A 146 -0.95 -34.72 5.14
CA VAL A 146 -0.06 -35.71 5.79
C VAL A 146 -0.82 -36.92 6.22
N TYR A 147 -2.06 -36.78 6.65
CA TYR A 147 -2.98 -37.83 7.07
C TYR A 147 -4.24 -37.80 6.22
N ASN A 148 -4.98 -38.92 6.21
CA ASN A 148 -6.32 -38.96 5.64
C ASN A 148 -7.16 -37.85 6.30
N THR A 149 -7.66 -36.90 5.49
CA THR A 149 -8.37 -35.72 5.96
C THR A 149 -9.82 -35.76 5.52
N THR A 150 -10.74 -35.77 6.48
CA THR A 150 -12.18 -35.83 6.17
C THR A 150 -12.69 -34.52 5.60
N SER A 151 -12.27 -33.37 6.15
CA SER A 151 -12.69 -32.07 5.68
C SER A 151 -11.58 -31.03 5.84
N LEU A 152 -11.26 -30.34 4.75
CA LEU A 152 -10.39 -29.18 4.74
C LEU A 152 -11.19 -27.95 4.28
N LEU A 153 -11.24 -26.92 5.10
CA LEU A 153 -11.95 -25.67 4.84
C LEU A 153 -10.98 -24.50 4.79
N LEU A 154 -10.90 -23.86 3.64
CA LEU A 154 -10.11 -22.65 3.45
C LEU A 154 -11.00 -21.42 3.56
N PHE A 155 -10.73 -20.55 4.53
CA PHE A 155 -11.40 -19.29 4.79
C PHE A 155 -10.53 -18.14 4.31
N VAL A 156 -10.95 -17.45 3.23
CA VAL A 156 -10.25 -16.30 2.68
C VAL A 156 -10.99 -15.02 3.07
N ASP A 157 -10.34 -14.14 3.82
CA ASP A 157 -10.94 -12.88 4.29
C ASP A 157 -11.22 -11.94 3.10
N ARG A 158 -12.51 -11.62 2.86
CA ARG A 158 -12.96 -10.76 1.76
C ARG A 158 -12.46 -9.33 1.86
N LYS A 159 -12.27 -8.80 3.08
CA LYS A 159 -11.82 -7.41 3.30
C LYS A 159 -10.32 -7.26 3.09
N SER A 160 -9.57 -8.34 3.12
CA SER A 160 -8.12 -8.29 2.99
C SER A 160 -7.61 -8.10 1.56
N GLY A 161 -8.50 -8.02 0.55
CA GLY A 161 -8.10 -7.92 -0.85
C GLY A 161 -7.49 -9.21 -1.40
N VAL A 162 -7.73 -10.35 -0.75
CA VAL A 162 -7.33 -11.68 -1.23
C VAL A 162 -8.52 -12.31 -1.94
N VAL A 163 -8.30 -12.82 -3.14
CA VAL A 163 -9.31 -13.51 -3.93
C VAL A 163 -8.77 -14.89 -4.28
N SER A 164 -9.55 -15.94 -4.01
CA SER A 164 -9.26 -17.27 -4.50
C SER A 164 -10.09 -17.56 -5.76
N GLU A 165 -9.50 -18.30 -6.70
CA GLU A 165 -10.25 -18.80 -7.86
C GLU A 165 -10.97 -20.10 -7.48
N GLY A 166 -12.20 -20.25 -7.94
CA GLY A 166 -13.00 -21.46 -7.75
C GLY A 166 -14.42 -21.17 -7.25
N GLN A 167 -15.18 -22.25 -6.99
CA GLN A 167 -16.49 -22.15 -6.37
C GLN A 167 -16.31 -21.97 -4.86
N TYR A 168 -16.80 -20.87 -4.34
CA TYR A 168 -16.77 -20.56 -2.92
C TYR A 168 -18.16 -20.20 -2.39
N LYS A 169 -18.37 -20.45 -1.11
CA LYS A 169 -19.54 -20.01 -0.36
C LYS A 169 -19.12 -18.89 0.58
N THR A 170 -19.86 -17.77 0.60
CA THR A 170 -19.60 -16.72 1.57
C THR A 170 -20.23 -17.04 2.90
N VAL A 171 -19.47 -16.93 3.97
CA VAL A 171 -19.93 -17.08 5.35
C VAL A 171 -19.48 -15.91 6.21
N THR A 172 -20.26 -15.58 7.23
CA THR A 172 -19.92 -14.56 8.22
C THR A 172 -19.56 -15.23 9.54
N LEU A 173 -18.32 -15.02 9.98
CA LEU A 173 -17.84 -15.52 11.27
C LEU A 173 -17.35 -14.34 12.12
N GLN A 174 -17.89 -14.17 13.32
CA GLN A 174 -17.52 -13.09 14.25
C GLN A 174 -17.55 -11.68 13.63
N GLY A 175 -18.50 -11.44 12.72
CA GLY A 175 -18.65 -10.14 12.03
C GLY A 175 -17.71 -9.91 10.84
N ASN A 176 -16.84 -10.88 10.51
CA ASN A 176 -16.02 -10.87 9.30
C ASN A 176 -16.60 -11.78 8.23
N GLU A 177 -16.51 -11.36 6.97
CA GLU A 177 -16.96 -12.15 5.82
C GLU A 177 -15.79 -12.91 5.20
N TYR A 178 -16.00 -14.20 4.98
CA TYR A 178 -15.01 -15.08 4.37
C TYR A 178 -15.61 -15.77 3.14
N ASN A 179 -14.77 -15.91 2.12
CA ASN A 179 -15.02 -16.87 1.04
C ASN A 179 -14.47 -18.23 1.49
N VAL A 180 -15.31 -19.25 1.49
CA VAL A 180 -14.96 -20.59 1.97
C VAL A 180 -14.91 -21.55 0.80
N ILE A 181 -13.78 -22.26 0.69
CA ILE A 181 -13.58 -23.36 -0.24
C ILE A 181 -13.48 -24.63 0.61
N ALA A 182 -14.23 -25.67 0.24
CA ALA A 182 -14.28 -26.91 0.96
C ALA A 182 -13.76 -28.06 0.10
N PHE A 183 -12.92 -28.89 0.70
CA PHE A 183 -12.45 -30.15 0.15
C PHE A 183 -12.80 -31.27 1.14
N ASN A 184 -13.27 -32.41 0.65
CA ASN A 184 -13.67 -33.54 1.47
C ASN A 184 -12.91 -34.77 1.03
N ASP A 185 -12.68 -35.66 1.98
CA ASP A 185 -12.11 -37.01 1.79
C ASP A 185 -10.77 -37.00 1.03
N ILE A 186 -9.83 -36.19 1.52
CA ILE A 186 -8.49 -36.06 0.95
C ILE A 186 -7.62 -37.18 1.47
N GLY A 187 -7.01 -37.94 0.55
CA GLY A 187 -6.11 -39.03 0.90
C GLY A 187 -4.76 -38.54 1.44
N ALA A 188 -4.15 -39.34 2.33
CA ALA A 188 -2.79 -39.04 2.80
C ALA A 188 -1.81 -39.02 1.63
N GLY A 189 -0.97 -37.94 1.56
CA GLY A 189 -0.05 -37.67 0.45
C GLY A 189 -0.68 -36.89 -0.71
N GLU A 190 -1.99 -36.64 -0.69
CA GLU A 190 -2.67 -35.83 -1.70
C GLU A 190 -2.39 -34.35 -1.47
N MET A 191 -2.14 -33.62 -2.56
CA MET A 191 -1.87 -32.19 -2.51
C MET A 191 -3.06 -31.39 -3.03
N VAL A 192 -3.54 -30.46 -2.23
CA VAL A 192 -4.54 -29.46 -2.61
C VAL A 192 -3.84 -28.17 -2.95
N SER A 193 -4.05 -27.68 -4.19
CA SER A 193 -3.46 -26.42 -4.68
C SER A 193 -4.55 -25.38 -4.93
N ILE A 194 -4.42 -24.23 -4.31
CA ILE A 194 -5.43 -23.16 -4.37
C ILE A 194 -4.75 -21.88 -4.84
N PRO A 195 -5.11 -21.34 -6.02
CA PRO A 195 -4.60 -20.07 -6.48
C PRO A 195 -5.20 -18.94 -5.64
N VAL A 196 -4.33 -18.13 -5.04
CA VAL A 196 -4.67 -16.97 -4.23
C VAL A 196 -4.16 -15.71 -4.92
N LYS A 197 -5.07 -14.83 -5.32
CA LYS A 197 -4.72 -13.53 -5.92
C LYS A 197 -4.72 -12.45 -4.84
N ILE A 198 -3.64 -11.68 -4.79
CA ILE A 198 -3.45 -10.61 -3.83
C ILE A 198 -3.72 -9.29 -4.56
N THR A 199 -4.87 -8.70 -4.31
CA THR A 199 -5.19 -7.39 -4.85
C THR A 199 -4.34 -6.33 -4.15
N GLN A 200 -3.48 -5.64 -4.89
CA GLN A 200 -2.83 -4.45 -4.35
C GLN A 200 -3.89 -3.36 -4.18
N GLU A 201 -4.00 -2.80 -2.99
CA GLU A 201 -4.78 -1.58 -2.81
C GLU A 201 -4.14 -0.46 -3.63
N GLN A 202 -4.78 -0.09 -4.73
CA GLN A 202 -4.33 1.00 -5.61
C GLN A 202 -4.46 2.39 -4.96
N GLY A 203 -4.78 2.46 -3.66
CA GLY A 203 -5.03 3.70 -2.94
C GLY A 203 -3.91 4.73 -3.01
N PHE A 204 -2.65 4.31 -3.06
CA PHE A 204 -1.50 5.21 -3.09
C PHE A 204 -1.34 5.97 -4.41
N LEU A 205 -1.70 5.38 -5.55
CA LEU A 205 -1.60 6.04 -6.85
C LEU A 205 -2.60 7.19 -6.98
N TYR A 206 -3.83 7.02 -6.55
CA TYR A 206 -4.85 8.08 -6.62
C TYR A 206 -4.55 9.23 -5.66
N GLN A 207 -4.02 8.96 -4.47
CA GLN A 207 -3.58 9.99 -3.53
C GLN A 207 -2.40 10.78 -4.07
N GLY A 208 -1.42 10.12 -4.70
CA GLY A 208 -0.28 10.78 -5.34
C GLY A 208 -0.68 11.65 -6.52
N ILE A 209 -1.59 11.18 -7.38
CA ILE A 209 -2.12 11.95 -8.52
C ILE A 209 -2.92 13.15 -8.02
N GLY A 210 -3.77 12.98 -7.00
CA GLY A 210 -4.54 14.07 -6.40
C GLY A 210 -3.64 15.17 -5.83
N LEU A 211 -2.59 14.81 -5.09
CA LEU A 211 -1.60 15.75 -4.56
C LEU A 211 -0.85 16.48 -5.69
N PHE A 212 -0.46 15.78 -6.74
CA PHE A 212 0.23 16.36 -7.89
C PHE A 212 -0.62 17.40 -8.63
N ILE A 213 -1.91 17.10 -8.86
CA ILE A 213 -2.87 18.03 -9.47
C ILE A 213 -3.05 19.26 -8.59
N LEU A 214 -3.15 19.09 -7.26
CA LEU A 214 -3.26 20.20 -6.31
C LEU A 214 -2.04 21.14 -6.36
N VAL A 215 -0.82 20.58 -6.39
CA VAL A 215 0.43 21.33 -6.49
C VAL A 215 0.50 22.10 -7.82
N LEU A 216 0.08 21.49 -8.93
CA LEU A 216 0.00 22.16 -10.23
C LEU A 216 -1.00 23.32 -10.23
N ALA A 217 -2.18 23.14 -9.63
CA ALA A 217 -3.20 24.19 -9.54
C ALA A 217 -2.72 25.39 -8.71
N ILE A 218 -2.06 25.13 -7.57
CA ILE A 218 -1.47 26.17 -6.73
C ILE A 218 -0.36 26.93 -7.49
N SER A 219 0.52 26.20 -8.18
CA SER A 219 1.61 26.79 -8.97
C SER A 219 1.09 27.67 -10.10
N ALA A 220 0.08 27.18 -10.84
CA ALA A 220 -0.57 27.94 -11.90
C ALA A 220 -1.26 29.21 -11.35
N SER A 221 -1.93 29.12 -10.21
CA SER A 221 -2.58 30.24 -9.53
C SER A 221 -1.57 31.29 -9.09
N LEU A 222 -0.41 30.89 -8.55
CA LEU A 222 0.67 31.79 -8.18
C LEU A 222 1.26 32.50 -9.40
N VAL A 223 1.55 31.77 -10.49
CA VAL A 223 2.06 32.34 -11.74
C VAL A 223 1.05 33.34 -12.32
N TYR A 224 -0.24 32.98 -12.34
CA TYR A 224 -1.31 33.86 -12.79
C TYR A 224 -1.38 35.12 -11.92
N TYR A 225 -1.37 34.99 -10.60
CA TYR A 225 -1.38 36.12 -9.67
C TYR A 225 -0.19 37.06 -9.86
N TYR A 226 1.04 36.53 -9.98
CA TYR A 226 2.24 37.32 -10.23
C TYR A 226 2.22 38.02 -11.60
N LYS A 227 1.73 37.32 -12.64
CA LYS A 227 1.67 37.89 -14.00
C LYS A 227 0.61 38.97 -14.13
N PHE A 228 -0.54 38.80 -13.47
CA PHE A 228 -1.61 39.82 -13.50
C PHE A 228 -1.35 40.99 -12.55
N LYS A 229 -0.78 40.76 -11.37
CA LYS A 229 -0.47 41.81 -10.42
C LYS A 229 0.66 42.74 -10.91
N ARG A 230 1.56 42.24 -11.77
CA ARG A 230 2.62 43.04 -12.39
C ARG A 230 2.17 43.93 -13.57
N LYS A 231 0.97 43.75 -14.10
CA LYS A 231 0.35 44.72 -14.98
C LYS A 231 -0.27 45.86 -14.14
N SER A 232 0.54 46.53 -13.30
CA SER A 232 0.21 47.88 -12.88
C SER A 232 0.02 48.66 -14.17
N LYS A 233 -1.14 49.35 -14.33
CA LYS A 233 -1.39 50.21 -15.48
C LYS A 233 -0.16 51.11 -15.69
N GLU A 234 0.68 50.79 -16.69
CA GLU A 234 1.66 51.74 -17.17
C GLU A 234 0.85 52.84 -17.85
N TYR A 235 0.61 53.93 -17.09
CA TYR A 235 -0.02 55.11 -17.65
C TYR A 235 0.90 55.63 -18.76
N THR A 236 0.35 55.81 -19.93
CA THR A 236 1.10 56.43 -21.02
C THR A 236 1.38 57.89 -20.68
N LEU A 237 2.47 58.42 -21.19
CA LEU A 237 2.87 59.86 -20.97
C LEU A 237 1.75 60.82 -21.40
N ALA A 238 0.96 60.41 -22.42
CA ALA A 238 -0.21 61.15 -22.89
C ALA A 238 -1.37 61.16 -21.86
N GLU A 239 -1.68 60.02 -21.25
CA GLU A 239 -2.73 59.92 -20.21
C GLU A 239 -2.37 60.73 -18.97
N LEU A 240 -1.12 60.65 -18.50
CA LEU A 240 -0.62 61.46 -17.39
C LEU A 240 -0.62 62.94 -17.74
N GLY A 241 -0.38 63.32 -19.02
CA GLY A 241 -0.48 64.67 -19.51
C GLY A 241 -1.91 65.20 -19.41
N LEU A 242 -2.90 64.43 -19.82
CA LEU A 242 -4.30 64.81 -19.71
C LEU A 242 -4.77 64.96 -18.26
N GLU A 243 -4.34 64.04 -17.41
CA GLU A 243 -4.68 64.06 -15.98
C GLU A 243 -4.04 65.28 -15.27
N LYS A 244 -2.79 65.58 -15.59
CA LYS A 244 -2.10 66.81 -15.16
C LYS A 244 -2.90 68.06 -15.55
N GLU A 245 -3.28 68.18 -16.82
CA GLU A 245 -4.02 69.34 -17.32
C GLU A 245 -5.36 69.52 -16.59
N LYS A 246 -6.07 68.43 -16.38
CA LYS A 246 -7.33 68.41 -15.61
C LYS A 246 -7.15 68.92 -14.19
N ILE A 247 -6.13 68.45 -13.49
CA ILE A 247 -5.86 68.86 -12.10
C ILE A 247 -5.44 70.33 -12.05
N PHE A 248 -4.58 70.77 -12.95
CA PHE A 248 -4.16 72.21 -13.02
C PHE A 248 -5.31 73.14 -13.38
N ARG A 249 -6.25 72.73 -14.25
CA ARG A 249 -7.47 73.51 -14.53
C ARG A 249 -8.35 73.59 -13.26
N THR A 250 -8.47 72.52 -12.52
CA THR A 250 -9.25 72.52 -11.25
C THR A 250 -8.60 73.43 -10.21
N ILE A 251 -7.28 73.40 -10.03
CA ILE A 251 -6.55 74.31 -9.14
C ILE A 251 -6.77 75.75 -9.52
N ARG A 252 -6.62 76.11 -10.80
CA ARG A 252 -6.87 77.45 -11.28
C ARG A 252 -8.32 77.94 -11.10
N SER A 253 -9.27 77.03 -11.28
CA SER A 253 -10.70 77.29 -10.99
C SER A 253 -10.92 77.59 -9.53
N PHE A 254 -10.31 76.86 -8.65
CA PHE A 254 -10.39 77.08 -7.20
C PHE A 254 -9.72 78.42 -6.82
N GLU A 255 -8.54 78.72 -7.36
CA GLU A 255 -7.86 79.97 -7.08
C GLU A 255 -8.65 81.20 -7.57
N LYS A 256 -9.35 81.07 -8.71
CA LYS A 256 -10.19 82.16 -9.26
C LYS A 256 -11.46 82.35 -8.44
N HIS A 257 -12.02 81.38 -7.85
CA HIS A 257 -13.27 81.48 -7.08
C HIS A 257 -13.05 81.54 -5.56
N ALA A 258 -11.80 81.44 -5.09
CA ALA A 258 -11.46 81.63 -3.70
C ALA A 258 -11.62 83.16 -3.37
N GLY A 259 -12.80 83.50 -2.88
CA GLY A 259 -13.04 84.86 -2.33
C GLY A 259 -12.23 85.07 -1.04
N ALA A 260 -12.39 86.23 -0.43
CA ALA A 260 -11.61 86.69 0.73
C ALA A 260 -11.76 85.78 2.00
N GLU A 261 -12.78 84.91 2.08
CA GLU A 261 -12.99 83.98 3.17
C GLU A 261 -12.52 82.56 2.73
N LYS A 262 -11.29 82.26 3.05
CA LYS A 262 -10.76 80.88 2.91
C LYS A 262 -11.27 80.01 4.09
N SER A 263 -12.26 79.22 3.83
CA SER A 263 -12.64 78.15 4.84
C SER A 263 -11.51 77.15 5.00
N GLU A 264 -11.34 76.59 6.20
CA GLU A 264 -10.33 75.53 6.50
C GLU A 264 -10.45 74.31 5.56
N GLU A 265 -11.71 74.00 5.23
CA GLU A 265 -12.00 72.88 4.27
C GLU A 265 -11.50 73.20 2.85
N PHE A 266 -11.60 74.46 2.36
CA PHE A 266 -11.09 74.83 1.09
C PHE A 266 -9.54 74.77 1.04
N GLY A 267 -8.89 75.09 2.16
CA GLY A 267 -7.43 74.97 2.30
C GLY A 267 -7.00 73.49 2.22
N LYS A 268 -7.68 72.61 2.89
CA LYS A 268 -7.40 71.16 2.84
C LYS A 268 -7.61 70.60 1.44
N LEU A 269 -8.68 70.95 0.76
CA LEU A 269 -8.97 70.49 -0.59
C LEU A 269 -7.92 71.00 -1.60
N MET A 270 -7.51 72.22 -1.51
CA MET A 270 -6.45 72.77 -2.36
C MET A 270 -5.11 72.09 -2.17
N GLU A 271 -4.76 71.78 -0.92
CA GLU A 271 -3.53 71.02 -0.63
C GLU A 271 -3.61 69.58 -1.19
N GLU A 272 -4.77 68.90 -1.10
CA GLU A 272 -4.97 67.57 -1.70
C GLU A 272 -4.75 67.61 -3.22
N TYR A 273 -5.29 68.59 -3.94
CA TYR A 273 -5.08 68.72 -5.38
C TYR A 273 -3.62 69.04 -5.73
N ARG A 274 -2.92 69.85 -4.94
CA ARG A 274 -1.50 70.11 -5.10
C ARG A 274 -0.66 68.84 -4.92
N GLN A 275 -0.95 68.05 -3.91
CA GLN A 275 -0.28 66.79 -3.69
C GLN A 275 -0.51 65.78 -4.84
N LYS A 276 -1.74 65.70 -5.39
CA LYS A 276 -2.05 64.90 -6.58
C LYS A 276 -1.24 65.40 -7.80
N ALA A 277 -1.13 66.71 -8.01
CA ALA A 277 -0.35 67.24 -9.08
C ALA A 277 1.15 66.90 -8.99
N ILE A 278 1.72 66.97 -7.79
CA ILE A 278 3.11 66.57 -7.53
C ILE A 278 3.32 65.08 -7.83
N GLN A 279 2.39 64.23 -7.40
CA GLN A 279 2.50 62.80 -7.67
C GLN A 279 2.47 62.45 -9.17
N ILE A 280 1.66 63.19 -9.96
CA ILE A 280 1.60 62.99 -11.41
C ILE A 280 2.91 63.46 -12.06
N LEU A 281 3.45 64.58 -11.64
CA LEU A 281 4.73 65.08 -12.16
C LEU A 281 5.86 64.09 -11.89
N ILE A 282 5.94 63.55 -10.67
CA ILE A 282 6.94 62.53 -10.32
C ILE A 282 6.77 61.25 -11.19
N LYS A 283 5.53 60.82 -11.47
CA LYS A 283 5.28 59.68 -12.36
C LYS A 283 5.71 59.97 -13.79
N MET A 284 5.43 61.18 -14.30
CA MET A 284 5.85 61.61 -15.65
C MET A 284 7.38 61.66 -15.79
N ASP A 285 8.09 62.20 -14.79
CA ASP A 285 9.56 62.23 -14.79
C ASP A 285 10.18 60.85 -14.74
N LYS A 286 9.60 59.94 -13.95
CA LYS A 286 10.05 58.54 -13.93
C LYS A 286 9.90 57.83 -15.28
N ILE A 287 8.84 58.15 -16.05
CA ILE A 287 8.65 57.58 -17.39
C ILE A 287 9.62 58.23 -18.40
N LYS A 288 9.82 59.55 -18.33
CA LYS A 288 10.78 60.25 -19.19
C LYS A 288 12.22 59.78 -19.00
N ASN A 289 12.63 59.52 -17.77
CA ASN A 289 13.99 59.05 -17.44
C ASN A 289 14.21 57.56 -17.71
N LYS A 290 13.16 56.85 -18.08
CA LYS A 290 13.24 55.40 -18.39
C LYS A 290 13.32 55.11 -19.89
N ASN A 291 13.02 56.10 -20.73
CA ASN A 291 13.18 56.07 -22.19
C ASN A 291 14.42 56.84 -22.60
#